data_5c5424c9f2df41ab760589f5c9dc9ca6
#
_entry.id   5c5424c9f2df41ab760589f5c9dc9ca6
#
_cell.length_a   1.000
_cell.length_b   1.000
_cell.length_c   1.000
_cell.angle_alpha   90.00
_cell.angle_beta   90.00
_cell.angle_gamma   90.00
#
_symmetry.space_group_name_H-M   'P 1'
#
loop_
_entity.id
_entity.type
_entity.pdbx_description
1 polymer ?
#
loop_
_entity_poly.entity_id
_entity_poly.type
_entity_poly.pdbx_seq_one_letter_code
_entity_poly.pdbx_strand_id
1 'polypeptide(L)'
;MIENYIREADRVKYLMPKEVDHHCAGQIIAELDALIEGCGVRKIVFDMKQTEFMDSSGIGVIIGRTKKLKYFNDSSVSVCNMSDRVDKLLKCAGIYTIVHLSLIHI
;
A
#
# COMPACT_ATOMS: atom_id res chain seq x y z
N MET A 1 19.59 2.72 9.13
CA MET A 1 18.30 3.16 8.58
C MET A 1 17.39 1.97 8.50
N ILE A 2 16.18 2.10 9.02
CA ILE A 2 15.19 1.04 8.98
C ILE A 2 14.36 1.20 7.72
N GLU A 3 14.37 0.19 6.87
CA GLU A 3 13.52 0.20 5.68
C GLU A 3 12.10 -0.16 6.07
N ASN A 4 11.13 0.54 5.46
CA ASN A 4 9.72 0.32 5.72
C ASN A 4 9.13 -0.78 4.83
N TYR A 5 9.96 -1.50 4.11
CA TYR A 5 9.49 -2.51 3.17
C TYR A 5 10.49 -3.66 3.03
N ILE A 6 9.94 -4.77 2.55
CA ILE A 6 10.74 -5.93 2.14
C ILE A 6 10.48 -6.11 0.65
N ARG A 7 11.55 -6.19 -0.14
CA ARG A 7 11.45 -6.37 -1.58
C ARG A 7 11.98 -7.74 -1.98
N GLU A 8 11.22 -8.43 -2.83
CA GLU A 8 11.59 -9.71 -3.40
C GLU A 8 11.23 -9.70 -4.89
N ALA A 9 12.23 -9.66 -5.77
CA ALA A 9 12.02 -9.56 -7.21
C ALA A 9 11.16 -8.33 -7.56
N ASP A 10 10.00 -8.52 -8.17
CA ASP A 10 9.08 -7.44 -8.55
C ASP A 10 8.00 -7.17 -7.50
N ARG A 11 8.12 -7.76 -6.33
CA ARG A 11 7.15 -7.64 -5.24
C ARG A 11 7.71 -6.84 -4.08
N VAL A 12 6.88 -5.99 -3.50
CA VAL A 12 7.19 -5.23 -2.29
C VAL A 12 6.08 -5.43 -1.28
N LYS A 13 6.46 -5.74 -0.05
CA LYS A 13 5.55 -5.68 1.09
C LYS A 13 5.93 -4.44 1.88
N TYR A 14 5.06 -3.45 1.85
CA TYR A 14 5.29 -2.16 2.49
C TYR A 14 4.60 -2.10 3.84
N LEU A 15 5.38 -1.91 4.89
CA LEU A 15 4.85 -1.77 6.25
C LEU A 15 4.35 -0.35 6.44
N MET A 16 3.03 -0.17 6.47
CA MET A 16 2.43 1.13 6.66
C MET A 16 2.61 1.59 8.09
N PRO A 17 2.87 2.89 8.32
CA PRO A 17 3.07 3.40 9.67
C PRO A 17 1.80 3.36 10.51
N LYS A 18 1.95 3.64 11.81
CA LYS A 18 0.85 3.65 12.76
C LYS A 18 -0.26 4.60 12.34
N GLU A 19 0.10 5.78 11.86
CA GLU A 19 -0.84 6.75 11.32
C GLU A 19 -0.41 7.12 9.91
N VAL A 20 -1.30 6.92 8.94
CA VAL A 20 -1.02 7.25 7.55
C VAL A 20 -1.79 8.51 7.19
N ASP A 21 -1.12 9.63 7.29
CA ASP A 21 -1.69 10.95 7.09
C ASP A 21 -0.88 11.77 6.08
N HIS A 22 -1.26 13.03 5.89
CA HIS A 22 -0.60 13.90 4.92
C HIS A 22 0.87 14.19 5.25
N HIS A 23 1.31 13.98 6.50
CA HIS A 23 2.70 14.21 6.87
C HIS A 23 3.63 13.13 6.32
N CYS A 24 3.16 11.88 6.23
CA CYS A 24 3.98 10.77 5.76
C CYS A 24 3.63 10.30 4.34
N ALA A 25 2.47 10.66 3.82
CA ALA A 25 2.01 10.17 2.52
C ALA A 25 2.98 10.48 1.38
N GLY A 26 3.52 11.69 1.34
CA GLY A 26 4.46 12.10 0.29
C GLY A 26 5.71 11.24 0.24
N GLN A 27 6.26 10.90 1.40
CA GLN A 27 7.46 10.06 1.49
C GLN A 27 7.15 8.63 1.03
N ILE A 28 6.01 8.08 1.43
CA ILE A 28 5.60 6.73 1.02
C ILE A 28 5.43 6.68 -0.50
N ILE A 29 4.77 7.68 -1.06
CA ILE A 29 4.57 7.80 -2.51
C ILE A 29 5.93 7.85 -3.22
N ALA A 30 6.84 8.67 -2.75
CA ALA A 30 8.16 8.81 -3.37
C ALA A 30 8.93 7.49 -3.36
N GLU A 31 8.92 6.77 -2.24
CA GLU A 31 9.59 5.49 -2.12
C GLU A 31 9.00 4.45 -3.07
N LEU A 32 7.67 4.32 -3.07
CA LEU A 32 6.99 3.34 -3.91
C LEU A 32 7.14 3.67 -5.40
N ASP A 33 7.03 4.94 -5.78
CA ASP A 33 7.21 5.34 -7.17
C ASP A 33 8.62 5.08 -7.66
N ALA A 34 9.64 5.29 -6.81
CA ALA A 34 11.02 4.96 -7.15
C ALA A 34 11.19 3.47 -7.39
N LEU A 35 10.53 2.64 -6.59
CA LEU A 35 10.57 1.18 -6.75
C LEU A 35 9.86 0.73 -8.02
N ILE A 36 8.72 1.33 -8.32
CA ILE A 36 7.97 1.01 -9.53
C ILE A 36 8.75 1.42 -10.79
N GLU A 37 9.23 2.65 -10.80
CA GLU A 37 9.86 3.24 -11.99
C GLU A 37 11.33 2.82 -12.15
N GLY A 38 12.06 2.72 -11.04
CA GLY A 38 13.49 2.45 -11.08
C GLY A 38 13.87 0.99 -10.89
N CYS A 39 13.05 0.20 -10.22
CA CYS A 39 13.38 -1.17 -9.84
C CYS A 39 12.45 -2.22 -10.43
N GLY A 40 11.46 -1.82 -11.22
CA GLY A 40 10.56 -2.76 -11.88
C GLY A 40 9.56 -3.44 -10.95
N VAL A 41 9.28 -2.85 -9.80
CA VAL A 41 8.27 -3.40 -8.88
C VAL A 41 6.89 -3.34 -9.54
N ARG A 42 6.15 -4.44 -9.49
CA ARG A 42 4.83 -4.57 -10.11
C ARG A 42 3.75 -5.05 -9.14
N LYS A 43 4.15 -5.60 -8.01
CA LYS A 43 3.22 -6.12 -7.01
C LYS A 43 3.51 -5.46 -5.66
N ILE A 44 2.50 -4.79 -5.10
CA ILE A 44 2.63 -4.11 -3.82
C ILE A 44 1.61 -4.70 -2.85
N VAL A 45 2.07 -5.08 -1.68
CA VAL A 45 1.23 -5.47 -0.55
C VAL A 45 1.39 -4.43 0.53
N PHE A 46 0.32 -3.74 0.87
CA PHE A 46 0.32 -2.80 1.99
C PHE A 46 0.00 -3.56 3.27
N ASP A 47 0.99 -3.68 4.14
CA ASP A 47 0.84 -4.36 5.42
C ASP A 47 0.41 -3.35 6.48
N MET A 48 -0.79 -3.53 7.01
CA MET A 48 -1.42 -2.62 7.97
C MET A 48 -1.31 -3.11 9.42
N LYS A 49 -0.41 -4.07 9.70
CA LYS A 49 -0.40 -4.70 11.03
C LYS A 49 -0.17 -3.74 12.18
N GLN A 50 0.52 -2.62 11.96
CA GLN A 50 0.71 -1.61 13.00
C GLN A 50 -0.14 -0.36 12.77
N THR A 51 -0.90 -0.30 11.69
CA THR A 51 -1.67 0.90 11.33
C THR A 51 -2.94 0.98 12.15
N GLU A 52 -3.13 2.12 12.84
CA GLU A 52 -4.30 2.37 13.68
C GLU A 52 -5.25 3.37 13.05
N PHE A 53 -4.73 4.26 12.20
CA PHE A 53 -5.52 5.30 11.57
C PHE A 53 -4.97 5.66 10.20
N MET A 54 -5.90 6.08 9.33
CA MET A 54 -5.56 6.51 7.98
C MET A 54 -6.56 7.58 7.56
N ASP A 55 -6.06 8.72 7.07
CA ASP A 55 -6.91 9.75 6.51
C ASP A 55 -7.00 9.63 4.99
N SER A 56 -7.61 10.62 4.33
CA SER A 56 -7.75 10.61 2.88
C SER A 56 -6.41 10.60 2.14
N SER A 57 -5.36 11.16 2.74
CA SER A 57 -4.03 11.14 2.13
C SER A 57 -3.47 9.72 2.09
N GLY A 58 -3.66 8.96 3.16
CA GLY A 58 -3.24 7.57 3.22
C GLY A 58 -4.01 6.69 2.23
N ILE A 59 -5.31 6.90 2.14
CA ILE A 59 -6.14 6.21 1.15
C ILE A 59 -5.66 6.55 -0.25
N GLY A 60 -5.30 7.82 -0.48
CA GLY A 60 -4.76 8.28 -1.75
C GLY A 60 -3.45 7.59 -2.16
N VAL A 61 -2.62 7.22 -1.18
CA VAL A 61 -1.40 6.45 -1.46
C VAL A 61 -1.75 5.14 -2.16
N ILE A 62 -2.72 4.42 -1.61
CA ILE A 62 -3.15 3.12 -2.15
C ILE A 62 -3.80 3.28 -3.52
N ILE A 63 -4.73 4.21 -3.64
CA ILE A 63 -5.45 4.46 -4.89
C ILE A 63 -4.48 4.88 -6.00
N GLY A 64 -3.57 5.81 -5.70
CA GLY A 64 -2.61 6.31 -6.68
C GLY A 64 -1.67 5.22 -7.19
N ARG A 65 -1.18 4.36 -6.30
CA ARG A 65 -0.31 3.24 -6.71
C ARG A 65 -1.08 2.21 -7.52
N THR A 66 -2.32 1.97 -7.17
CA THR A 66 -3.18 1.07 -7.95
C THR A 66 -3.38 1.58 -9.37
N LYS A 67 -3.69 2.87 -9.51
CA LYS A 67 -3.86 3.48 -10.83
C LYS A 67 -2.59 3.44 -11.65
N LYS A 68 -1.46 3.72 -11.01
CA LYS A 68 -0.15 3.71 -11.69
C LYS A 68 0.21 2.31 -12.20
N LEU A 69 -0.01 1.30 -11.39
CA LEU A 69 0.32 -0.09 -11.75
C LEU A 69 -0.61 -0.67 -12.80
N LYS A 70 -1.79 -0.10 -13.00
CA LYS A 70 -2.73 -0.56 -14.04
C LYS A 70 -2.14 -0.56 -15.44
N TYR A 71 -1.16 0.29 -15.69
CA TYR A 71 -0.53 0.41 -17.00
C TYR A 71 0.50 -0.69 -17.26
N PHE A 72 0.77 -1.54 -16.29
CA PHE A 72 1.78 -2.60 -16.39
C PHE A 72 1.13 -3.97 -16.33
N ASN A 73 1.66 -4.91 -17.10
CA ASN A 73 1.21 -6.29 -17.07
C ASN A 73 1.68 -6.98 -15.78
N ASP A 74 0.92 -7.97 -15.33
CA ASP A 74 1.24 -8.78 -14.15
C ASP A 74 1.44 -7.94 -12.90
N SER A 75 0.65 -6.87 -12.78
CA SER A 75 0.69 -5.98 -11.64
C SER A 75 -0.48 -6.25 -10.69
N SER A 76 -0.27 -5.93 -9.41
CA SER A 76 -1.33 -6.04 -8.42
C SER A 76 -1.05 -5.16 -7.22
N VAL A 77 -2.12 -4.73 -6.55
CA VAL A 77 -2.06 -4.07 -5.25
C VAL A 77 -3.00 -4.81 -4.33
N SER A 78 -2.50 -5.12 -3.14
CA SER A 78 -3.32 -5.78 -2.12
C SER A 78 -3.04 -5.16 -0.76
N VAL A 79 -3.93 -5.44 0.19
CA VAL A 79 -3.80 -4.99 1.58
C VAL A 79 -3.93 -6.19 2.49
N CYS A 80 -3.26 -6.15 3.64
CA CYS A 80 -3.32 -7.24 4.61
C CYS A 80 -3.20 -6.73 6.04
N ASN A 81 -3.60 -7.57 6.98
CA ASN A 81 -3.47 -7.34 8.42
C ASN A 81 -4.16 -6.09 8.93
N MET A 82 -5.31 -5.73 8.36
CA MET A 82 -6.08 -4.59 8.83
C MET A 82 -6.73 -4.88 10.18
N SER A 83 -6.68 -3.88 11.09
CA SER A 83 -7.55 -3.88 12.26
C SER A 83 -8.99 -3.67 11.80
N ASP A 84 -9.96 -3.93 12.68
CA ASP A 84 -11.37 -3.68 12.36
C ASP A 84 -11.61 -2.22 11.99
N ARG A 85 -10.93 -1.30 12.65
CA ARG A 85 -11.03 0.13 12.39
C ARG A 85 -10.51 0.50 11.02
N VAL A 86 -9.33 0.03 10.66
CA VAL A 86 -8.74 0.29 9.35
C VAL A 86 -9.56 -0.38 8.24
N ASP A 87 -10.04 -1.61 8.49
CA ASP A 87 -10.90 -2.31 7.55
C ASP A 87 -12.16 -1.49 7.23
N LYS A 88 -12.80 -0.92 8.25
CA LYS A 88 -13.97 -0.07 8.04
C LYS A 88 -13.64 1.18 7.23
N LEU A 89 -12.50 1.81 7.51
CA LEU A 89 -12.05 2.98 6.76
C LEU A 89 -11.87 2.66 5.28
N LEU A 90 -11.24 1.53 4.99
CA LEU A 90 -11.00 1.10 3.61
C LEU A 90 -12.30 0.74 2.89
N LYS A 91 -13.22 0.08 3.57
CA LYS A 91 -14.54 -0.23 3.01
C LYS A 91 -15.32 1.03 2.68
N CYS A 92 -15.35 2.00 3.59
CA CYS A 92 -16.04 3.26 3.36
C CYS A 92 -15.46 4.05 2.20
N ALA A 93 -14.16 3.93 1.96
CA ALA A 93 -13.48 4.59 0.86
C ALA A 93 -13.60 3.82 -0.47
N GLY A 94 -14.22 2.65 -0.47
CA GLY A 94 -14.38 1.84 -1.68
C GLY A 94 -13.10 1.15 -2.14
N ILE A 95 -12.11 1.03 -1.27
CA ILE A 95 -10.81 0.45 -1.64
C ILE A 95 -10.95 -0.98 -2.16
N TYR A 96 -11.82 -1.79 -1.56
CA TYR A 96 -11.94 -3.20 -1.93
C TYR A 96 -12.58 -3.44 -3.29
N THR A 97 -13.06 -2.38 -3.95
CA THR A 97 -13.52 -2.49 -5.34
C THR A 97 -12.35 -2.39 -6.34
N ILE A 98 -11.19 -1.93 -5.89
CA ILE A 98 -10.02 -1.70 -6.76
C ILE A 98 -8.76 -2.44 -6.32
N VAL A 99 -8.68 -2.90 -5.07
CA VAL A 99 -7.54 -3.65 -4.56
C VAL A 99 -8.00 -4.98 -3.97
N HIS A 100 -7.09 -5.93 -3.90
CA HIS A 100 -7.36 -7.23 -3.33
C HIS A 100 -7.09 -7.27 -1.83
N LEU A 101 -7.94 -8.00 -1.12
CA LEU A 101 -7.65 -8.36 0.26
C LEU A 101 -6.73 -9.57 0.23
N SER A 102 -5.53 -9.42 0.78
CA SER A 102 -4.59 -10.52 0.85
C SER A 102 -4.91 -11.40 2.05
N LEU A 103 -5.13 -12.68 1.80
CA LEU A 103 -5.33 -13.69 2.84
C LEU A 103 -4.03 -14.37 3.23
N ILE A 104 -2.93 -14.00 2.59
CA ILE A 104 -1.63 -14.61 2.85
C ILE A 104 -0.99 -13.85 4.00
N HIS A 105 -0.70 -14.57 5.07
CA HIS A 105 0.05 -14.05 6.20
C HIS A 105 1.53 -14.25 5.90
N ILE A 106 2.18 -13.18 5.59
CA ILE A 106 3.60 -13.21 5.29
C ILE A 106 4.38 -12.66 6.46
#